data_0c2daa6e37ab56c3631799b6dd873254
#
_entry.id   0c2daa6e37ab56c3631799b6dd873254
#
_cell.length_a   1.000
_cell.length_b   1.000
_cell.length_c   1.000
_cell.angle_alpha   90.00
_cell.angle_beta   90.00
_cell.angle_gamma   90.00
#
_symmetry.space_group_name_H-M   'P 1'
#
loop_
_entity.id
_entity.type
_entity.pdbx_description
1 polymer ?
#
loop_
_entity_poly.entity_id
_entity_poly.type
_entity_poly.pdbx_seq_one_letter_code
_entity_poly.pdbx_strand_id
1 'polypeptide(L)'
;RKTYESIVRPLPKRLNIIVSRKGYDAPEGVVVVDSLEEAFAAASATSTLPSALSSEVETYPEKCFVIGGGQIYAQAMQIADEMVITHVHTVIEDADTYFPVIDPSIWQVAERSEIHTDPETGYNFEFVTYTRK
;
A
#
# COMPACT_ATOMS: atom_id res chain seq x y z
N ARG A 1 3.87 8.18 -5.58
CA ARG A 1 3.87 9.63 -5.33
C ARG A 1 2.44 10.17 -5.13
N LYS A 2 1.53 10.00 -6.08
CA LYS A 2 0.16 10.54 -6.00
C LYS A 2 -0.59 10.07 -4.74
N THR A 3 -0.40 8.82 -4.32
CA THR A 3 -0.98 8.30 -3.08
C THR A 3 -0.46 9.04 -1.86
N TYR A 4 0.84 9.31 -1.80
CA TYR A 4 1.42 10.11 -0.70
C TYR A 4 0.84 11.52 -0.67
N GLU A 5 0.72 12.16 -1.84
CA GLU A 5 0.12 13.50 -1.95
C GLU A 5 -1.32 13.52 -1.42
N SER A 6 -2.08 12.43 -1.58
CA SER A 6 -3.46 12.33 -1.09
C SER A 6 -3.56 12.18 0.42
N ILE A 7 -2.58 11.57 1.08
CA ILE A 7 -2.56 11.44 2.54
C ILE A 7 -1.90 12.63 3.25
N VAL A 8 -1.23 13.49 2.49
CA VAL A 8 -0.69 14.82 2.89
C VAL A 8 0.47 14.78 3.87
N ARG A 9 0.65 13.72 4.64
CA ARG A 9 1.69 13.60 5.67
C ARG A 9 2.24 12.18 5.77
N PRO A 10 3.48 12.00 6.25
CA PRO A 10 4.01 10.68 6.54
C PRO A 10 3.15 9.95 7.58
N LEU A 11 2.99 8.65 7.40
CA LEU A 11 2.35 7.81 8.40
C LEU A 11 3.30 7.65 9.60
N PRO A 12 2.81 7.83 10.84
CA PRO A 12 3.68 7.84 12.02
C PRO A 12 4.23 6.44 12.36
N LYS A 13 5.36 6.42 13.05
CA LYS A 13 5.99 5.23 13.63
C LYS A 13 6.39 4.15 12.62
N ARG A 14 6.71 4.56 11.38
CA ARG A 14 7.14 3.63 10.31
C ARG A 14 7.97 4.34 9.27
N LEU A 15 8.75 3.57 8.54
CA LEU A 15 9.45 4.08 7.38
C LEU A 15 8.43 4.37 6.27
N ASN A 16 8.47 5.58 5.73
CA ASN A 16 7.66 5.98 4.58
C ASN A 16 8.56 6.05 3.35
N ILE A 17 8.17 5.32 2.30
CA ILE A 17 8.92 5.26 1.05
C ILE A 17 8.01 5.71 -0.09
N ILE A 18 8.49 6.68 -0.86
CA ILE A 18 7.82 7.16 -2.06
C ILE A 18 8.54 6.60 -3.29
N VAL A 19 7.81 5.97 -4.19
CA VAL A 19 8.34 5.55 -5.48
C VAL A 19 8.02 6.61 -6.53
N SER A 20 9.04 7.23 -7.10
CA SER A 20 8.90 8.25 -8.12
C SER A 20 10.11 8.26 -9.07
N ARG A 21 9.87 7.94 -10.35
CA ARG A 21 10.93 7.92 -11.37
C ARG A 21 11.54 9.28 -11.67
N LYS A 22 10.80 10.34 -11.38
CA LYS A 22 11.25 11.74 -11.62
C LYS A 22 11.79 12.41 -10.36
N GLY A 23 11.94 11.65 -9.27
CA GLY A 23 12.24 12.22 -7.98
C GLY A 23 11.01 12.89 -7.33
N TYR A 24 11.17 13.31 -6.11
CA TYR A 24 10.12 13.99 -5.35
C TYR A 24 10.80 14.73 -4.18
N ASP A 25 10.41 15.96 -3.97
CA ASP A 25 10.86 16.74 -2.81
C ASP A 25 10.03 16.35 -1.60
N ALA A 26 10.52 15.36 -0.88
CA ALA A 26 9.84 14.82 0.29
C ALA A 26 10.33 15.47 1.58
N PRO A 27 9.48 15.51 2.62
CA PRO A 27 9.91 15.99 3.93
C PRO A 27 11.00 15.09 4.53
N GLU A 28 11.73 15.64 5.50
CA GLU A 28 12.73 14.89 6.23
C GLU A 28 12.15 13.60 6.82
N GLY A 29 12.89 12.50 6.71
CA GLY A 29 12.48 11.21 7.21
C GLY A 29 11.71 10.34 6.20
N VAL A 30 11.35 10.88 5.04
CA VAL A 30 10.72 10.12 3.96
C VAL A 30 11.77 9.76 2.92
N VAL A 31 11.84 8.48 2.57
CA VAL A 31 12.77 7.97 1.56
C VAL A 31 12.11 8.03 0.19
N VAL A 32 12.84 8.53 -0.80
CA VAL A 32 12.39 8.56 -2.20
C VAL A 32 13.28 7.64 -3.02
N VAL A 33 12.66 6.72 -3.75
CA VAL A 33 13.33 5.76 -4.64
C VAL A 33 12.67 5.81 -6.02
N ASP A 34 13.32 5.27 -7.03
CA ASP A 34 12.80 5.32 -8.40
C ASP A 34 12.15 4.01 -8.87
N SER A 35 12.26 2.94 -8.10
CA SER A 35 11.66 1.65 -8.40
C SER A 35 11.08 0.95 -7.18
N LEU A 36 10.16 0.01 -7.41
CA LEU A 36 9.60 -0.82 -6.36
C LEU A 36 10.66 -1.76 -5.74
N GLU A 37 11.60 -2.23 -6.55
CA GLU A 37 12.73 -3.06 -6.09
C GLU A 37 13.60 -2.30 -5.08
N GLU A 38 13.93 -1.05 -5.38
CA GLU A 38 14.66 -0.18 -4.45
C GLU A 38 13.85 0.10 -3.18
N ALA A 39 12.54 0.23 -3.30
CA ALA A 39 11.67 0.41 -2.14
C ALA A 39 11.74 -0.78 -1.19
N PHE A 40 11.70 -2.01 -1.71
CA PHE A 40 11.82 -3.21 -0.88
C PHE A 40 13.22 -3.37 -0.28
N ALA A 41 14.26 -3.02 -1.04
CA ALA A 41 15.62 -3.01 -0.52
C ALA A 41 15.76 -2.01 0.65
N ALA A 42 15.22 -0.81 0.50
CA ALA A 42 15.21 0.20 1.55
C ALA A 42 14.41 -0.26 2.79
N ALA A 43 13.25 -0.90 2.58
CA ALA A 43 12.43 -1.42 3.68
C ALA A 43 13.12 -2.54 4.45
N SER A 44 13.94 -3.34 3.78
CA SER A 44 14.68 -4.45 4.39
C SER A 44 15.97 -4.00 5.10
N ALA A 45 16.49 -2.83 4.75
CA ALA A 45 17.77 -2.32 5.26
C ALA A 45 17.54 -1.35 6.43
N THR A 46 17.59 -1.85 7.66
CA THR A 46 17.45 -1.01 8.87
C THR A 46 18.51 0.09 8.96
N SER A 47 19.66 -0.10 8.34
CA SER A 47 20.75 0.88 8.29
C SER A 47 20.43 2.11 7.41
N THR A 48 19.40 2.05 6.59
CA THR A 48 18.95 3.18 5.74
C THR A 48 17.88 4.03 6.41
N LEU A 49 17.44 3.66 7.61
CA LEU A 49 16.49 4.46 8.37
C LEU A 49 17.12 5.80 8.75
N PRO A 50 16.46 6.93 8.48
CA PRO A 50 16.88 8.21 9.01
C PRO A 50 17.00 8.14 10.53
N SER A 51 18.05 8.72 11.09
CA SER A 51 18.32 8.67 12.53
C SER A 51 17.17 9.17 13.39
N ALA A 52 16.36 10.10 12.87
CA ALA A 52 15.17 10.62 13.54
C ALA A 52 14.05 9.57 13.67
N LEU A 53 14.03 8.54 12.82
CA LEU A 53 13.01 7.50 12.80
C LEU A 53 13.46 6.18 13.44
N SER A 54 14.78 5.99 13.58
CA SER A 54 15.33 4.71 14.05
C SER A 54 14.89 4.29 15.45
N SER A 55 14.52 5.27 16.30
CA SER A 55 14.02 5.03 17.67
C SER A 55 12.49 4.94 17.75
N GLU A 56 11.77 5.38 16.71
CA GLU A 56 10.31 5.46 16.70
C GLU A 56 9.64 4.39 15.81
N VAL A 57 10.43 3.73 14.95
CA VAL A 57 9.90 2.68 14.08
C VAL A 57 9.55 1.45 14.93
N GLU A 58 8.25 1.15 14.99
CA GLU A 58 7.82 -0.15 15.50
C GLU A 58 8.46 -1.23 14.63
N THR A 59 9.18 -2.14 15.28
CA THR A 59 9.81 -3.26 14.60
C THR A 59 8.76 -4.26 14.16
N TYR A 60 8.22 -4.03 12.96
CA TYR A 60 7.68 -5.11 12.14
C TYR A 60 8.72 -5.38 11.03
N PRO A 61 9.91 -5.90 11.35
CA PRO A 61 11.02 -5.98 10.40
C PRO A 61 10.72 -6.87 9.20
N GLU A 62 9.63 -7.61 9.23
CA GLU A 62 9.26 -8.59 8.22
C GLU A 62 8.06 -8.20 7.36
N LYS A 63 7.44 -7.03 7.60
CA LYS A 63 6.26 -6.59 6.84
C LYS A 63 6.50 -5.28 6.10
N CYS A 64 6.30 -5.32 4.79
CA CYS A 64 6.28 -4.14 3.95
C CYS A 64 4.88 -4.00 3.35
N PHE A 65 4.24 -2.83 3.53
CA PHE A 65 2.91 -2.55 2.99
C PHE A 65 3.00 -1.69 1.74
N VAL A 66 2.35 -2.13 0.68
CA VAL A 66 2.18 -1.37 -0.54
C VAL A 66 0.77 -0.77 -0.54
N ILE A 67 0.69 0.56 -0.56
CA ILE A 67 -0.59 1.28 -0.41
C ILE A 67 -0.98 2.08 -1.66
N GLY A 68 -0.43 1.75 -2.79
CA GLY A 68 -0.85 2.27 -4.07
C GLY A 68 0.14 3.18 -4.77
N GLY A 69 -0.25 3.76 -5.88
CA GLY A 69 -1.53 3.61 -6.57
C GLY A 69 -1.59 2.46 -7.57
N GLY A 70 -2.52 2.56 -8.52
CA GLY A 70 -2.83 1.46 -9.43
C GLY A 70 -1.64 0.84 -10.15
N GLN A 71 -0.70 1.65 -10.64
CA GLN A 71 0.51 1.13 -11.31
C GLN A 71 1.44 0.38 -10.34
N ILE A 72 1.55 0.86 -9.11
CA ILE A 72 2.35 0.18 -8.07
C ILE A 72 1.69 -1.11 -7.64
N TYR A 73 0.36 -1.13 -7.49
CA TYR A 73 -0.36 -2.37 -7.21
C TYR A 73 -0.16 -3.42 -8.31
N ALA A 74 -0.20 -3.02 -9.58
CA ALA A 74 0.01 -3.94 -10.69
C ALA A 74 1.39 -4.63 -10.65
N GLN A 75 2.42 -3.89 -10.26
CA GLN A 75 3.77 -4.44 -10.09
C GLN A 75 3.87 -5.30 -8.82
N ALA A 76 3.33 -4.80 -7.71
CA ALA A 76 3.42 -5.48 -6.41
C ALA A 76 2.65 -6.80 -6.37
N MET A 77 1.54 -6.92 -7.09
CA MET A 77 0.76 -8.17 -7.15
C MET A 77 1.56 -9.37 -7.62
N GLN A 78 2.61 -9.16 -8.41
CA GLN A 78 3.46 -10.25 -8.91
C GLN A 78 4.32 -10.87 -7.81
N ILE A 79 4.59 -10.14 -6.74
CA ILE A 79 5.53 -10.54 -5.69
C ILE A 79 4.96 -10.48 -4.27
N ALA A 80 3.80 -9.85 -4.07
CA ALA A 80 3.16 -9.79 -2.77
C ALA A 80 2.71 -11.18 -2.29
N ASP A 81 2.82 -11.41 -0.99
CA ASP A 81 2.38 -12.67 -0.36
C ASP A 81 0.91 -12.65 -0.01
N GLU A 82 0.38 -11.47 0.28
CA GLU A 82 -0.97 -11.26 0.79
C GLU A 82 -1.53 -9.94 0.28
N MET A 83 -2.84 -9.90 0.06
CA MET A 83 -3.57 -8.66 -0.22
C MET A 83 -4.71 -8.50 0.78
N VAL A 84 -4.86 -7.31 1.32
CA VAL A 84 -6.04 -6.94 2.12
C VAL A 84 -6.81 -5.88 1.33
N ILE A 85 -7.97 -6.24 0.84
CA ILE A 85 -8.76 -5.42 -0.07
C ILE A 85 -10.07 -5.01 0.59
N THR A 86 -10.36 -3.72 0.56
CA THR A 86 -11.69 -3.22 0.89
C THR A 86 -12.53 -3.21 -0.37
N HIS A 87 -13.53 -4.09 -0.41
CA HIS A 87 -14.52 -4.10 -1.50
C HIS A 87 -15.67 -3.17 -1.13
N VAL A 88 -15.78 -2.07 -1.84
CA VAL A 88 -16.91 -1.14 -1.70
C VAL A 88 -17.96 -1.51 -2.72
N HIS A 89 -19.20 -1.79 -2.25
CA HIS A 89 -20.29 -2.26 -3.10
C HIS A 89 -20.94 -1.10 -3.85
N THR A 90 -20.22 -0.57 -4.82
CA THR A 90 -20.70 0.49 -5.71
C THR A 90 -19.95 0.46 -7.03
N VAL A 91 -20.39 1.23 -7.98
CA VAL A 91 -19.71 1.45 -9.26
C VAL A 91 -19.38 2.92 -9.38
N ILE A 92 -18.13 3.23 -9.65
CA ILE A 92 -17.64 4.59 -9.92
C ILE A 92 -17.42 4.69 -11.44
N GLU A 93 -18.30 5.38 -12.14
CA GLU A 93 -18.27 5.45 -13.61
C GLU A 93 -17.11 6.27 -14.17
N ASP A 94 -16.67 7.29 -13.42
CA ASP A 94 -15.62 8.23 -13.82
C ASP A 94 -14.29 8.01 -13.06
N ALA A 95 -14.03 6.78 -12.65
CA ALA A 95 -12.77 6.45 -11.98
C ALA A 95 -11.57 6.72 -12.88
N ASP A 96 -10.55 7.40 -12.36
CA ASP A 96 -9.32 7.74 -13.07
C ASP A 96 -8.24 6.66 -13.01
N THR A 97 -8.42 5.68 -12.14
CA THR A 97 -7.51 4.54 -11.99
C THR A 97 -8.27 3.33 -11.47
N TYR A 98 -7.74 2.15 -11.73
CA TYR A 98 -8.36 0.89 -11.36
C TYR A 98 -7.36 0.00 -10.64
N PHE A 99 -7.84 -0.70 -9.62
CA PHE A 99 -7.07 -1.80 -9.04
C PHE A 99 -6.93 -2.92 -10.08
N PRO A 100 -5.76 -3.59 -10.15
CA PRO A 100 -5.56 -4.69 -11.10
C PRO A 100 -6.56 -5.83 -10.90
N VAL A 101 -6.84 -6.56 -11.96
CA VAL A 101 -7.69 -7.75 -11.89
C VAL A 101 -7.07 -8.78 -10.95
N ILE A 102 -7.88 -9.27 -10.01
CA ILE A 102 -7.47 -10.34 -9.10
C ILE A 102 -7.74 -11.68 -9.78
N ASP A 103 -6.67 -12.37 -10.19
CA ASP A 103 -6.76 -13.65 -10.88
C ASP A 103 -7.04 -14.78 -9.88
N PRO A 104 -8.20 -15.46 -9.96
CA PRO A 104 -8.55 -16.53 -9.04
C PRO A 104 -7.72 -17.81 -9.20
N SER A 105 -6.95 -17.92 -10.27
CA SER A 105 -5.98 -19.02 -10.43
C SER A 105 -4.71 -18.83 -9.59
N ILE A 106 -4.43 -17.58 -9.20
CA ILE A 106 -3.26 -17.19 -8.40
C ILE A 106 -3.63 -16.91 -6.95
N TRP A 107 -4.76 -16.26 -6.74
CA TRP A 107 -5.20 -15.76 -5.43
C TRP A 107 -6.44 -16.49 -4.94
N GLN A 108 -6.49 -16.74 -3.65
CA GLN A 108 -7.66 -17.31 -2.98
C GLN A 108 -8.07 -16.45 -1.79
N VAL A 109 -9.34 -16.45 -1.48
CA VAL A 109 -9.86 -15.79 -0.27
C VAL A 109 -9.45 -16.60 0.95
N ALA A 110 -8.67 -15.98 1.83
CA ALA A 110 -8.27 -16.57 3.11
C ALA A 110 -9.23 -16.17 4.23
N GLU A 111 -9.70 -14.92 4.20
CA GLU A 111 -10.58 -14.36 5.23
C GLU A 111 -11.49 -13.31 4.60
N ARG A 112 -12.71 -13.22 5.11
CA ARG A 112 -13.72 -12.23 4.70
C ARG A 112 -14.42 -11.69 5.94
N SER A 113 -14.46 -10.37 6.08
CA SER A 113 -15.17 -9.72 7.15
C SER A 113 -16.69 -9.76 6.94
N GLU A 114 -17.45 -9.35 7.94
CA GLU A 114 -18.86 -8.99 7.79
C GLU A 114 -18.99 -7.74 6.89
N ILE A 115 -20.21 -7.51 6.42
CA ILE A 115 -20.52 -6.31 5.63
C ILE A 115 -20.79 -5.14 6.57
N HIS A 116 -20.08 -4.04 6.34
CA HIS A 116 -20.23 -2.77 7.04
C HIS A 116 -20.95 -1.77 6.14
N THR A 117 -21.55 -0.75 6.76
CA THR A 117 -22.15 0.37 6.04
C THR A 117 -21.52 1.67 6.46
N ASP A 118 -21.06 2.45 5.49
CA ASP A 118 -20.54 3.79 5.74
C ASP A 118 -21.71 4.75 6.00
N PRO A 119 -21.77 5.40 7.18
CA PRO A 119 -22.89 6.28 7.53
C PRO A 119 -22.92 7.57 6.68
N GLU A 120 -21.81 8.00 6.10
CA GLU A 120 -21.75 9.22 5.28
C GLU A 120 -22.26 8.98 3.87
N THR A 121 -21.84 7.91 3.23
CA THR A 121 -22.18 7.60 1.83
C THR A 121 -23.33 6.63 1.67
N GLY A 122 -23.61 5.83 2.70
CA GLY A 122 -24.56 4.73 2.64
C GLY A 122 -24.06 3.50 1.90
N TYR A 123 -22.79 3.52 1.43
CA TYR A 123 -22.21 2.38 0.74
C TYR A 123 -21.90 1.24 1.70
N ASN A 124 -22.17 0.01 1.26
CA ASN A 124 -21.74 -1.18 1.95
C ASN A 124 -20.32 -1.55 1.52
N PHE A 125 -19.55 -2.07 2.45
CA PHE A 125 -18.21 -2.52 2.16
C PHE A 125 -17.81 -3.70 3.05
N GLU A 126 -16.81 -4.44 2.61
CA GLU A 126 -16.23 -5.56 3.36
C GLU A 126 -14.71 -5.61 3.16
N PHE A 127 -14.02 -6.21 4.11
CA PHE A 127 -12.58 -6.48 4.03
C PHE A 127 -12.36 -7.94 3.63
N VAL A 128 -11.55 -8.16 2.61
CA VAL A 128 -11.21 -9.49 2.13
C VAL A 128 -9.71 -9.65 2.10
N THR A 129 -9.21 -10.67 2.74
CA THR A 129 -7.79 -11.05 2.71
C THR A 129 -7.60 -12.15 1.69
N TYR A 130 -6.68 -11.93 0.75
CA TYR A 130 -6.31 -12.90 -0.27
C TYR A 130 -4.89 -13.39 -0.01
N THR A 131 -4.68 -14.67 -0.18
CA THR A 131 -3.36 -15.30 -0.15
C THR A 131 -3.11 -16.04 -1.47
N ARG A 132 -1.85 -16.31 -1.79
CA ARG A 132 -1.51 -17.10 -2.97
C ARG A 132 -1.98 -18.55 -2.81
N LYS A 133 -2.42 -19.11 -3.92
CA LYS A 133 -2.73 -20.54 -3.98
C LYS A 133 -1.49 -21.41 -3.90
#